data_c520f279137b66d7d2d8c35516a3977e
#
_entry.id   c520f279137b66d7d2d8c35516a3977e
#
_cell.length_a   1.000
_cell.length_b   1.000
_cell.length_c   1.000
_cell.angle_alpha   90.00
_cell.angle_beta   90.00
_cell.angle_gamma   90.00
#
_symmetry.space_group_name_H-M   'P 1'
#
loop_
_entity.id
_entity.type
_entity.pdbx_description
1 polymer ?
#
loop_
_entity_poly.entity_id
_entity_poly.type
_entity_poly.pdbx_seq_one_letter_code
_entity_poly.pdbx_strand_id
1 'polypeptide(L)'
;TFMFIESHKIAKRVLIDDKGSTTRDWMKLESAVLSKKKLSQKDRELSITHAGNILGRTFEEILEVYDQFSTVKRPDHFLHLIYWLGKRAIGEIIDNSKRAINFSPVLRERLGHHIHGEVWANNIKQILRNHKLLGRPIHVISANLHSVMNTLHAPKALKSLCAKQDVFKVYELLSKEENDSLRNKVKQTALQDGMIYIKDTSGTNIDVQIFDTSKIDFSNTDIPNKSSSREDVLIVMDYAFGEQAYETIDELLTPFNTKVDKTHLNVEFIYVKEKAGIL
;
A
#
# COMPACT_ATOMS: atom_id res chain seq x y z
N THR A 1 3.16 2.90 16.76
CA THR A 1 2.60 4.20 16.32
C THR A 1 1.08 4.14 16.30
N PHE A 2 0.46 3.15 15.65
CA PHE A 2 -0.99 2.98 15.64
C PHE A 2 -1.61 2.93 17.04
N MET A 3 -1.06 2.10 17.94
CA MET A 3 -1.51 2.03 19.35
C MET A 3 -1.40 3.39 20.05
N PHE A 4 -0.39 4.18 19.74
CA PHE A 4 -0.23 5.52 20.31
C PHE A 4 -1.33 6.48 19.80
N ILE A 5 -1.64 6.45 18.52
CA ILE A 5 -2.69 7.28 17.92
C ILE A 5 -4.08 6.90 18.48
N GLU A 6 -4.37 5.61 18.55
CA GLU A 6 -5.68 5.11 19.00
C GLU A 6 -5.87 5.14 20.52
N SER A 7 -4.79 5.27 21.30
CA SER A 7 -4.87 5.22 22.78
C SER A 7 -5.81 6.26 23.38
N HIS A 8 -5.96 7.44 22.75
CA HIS A 8 -6.88 8.48 23.20
C HIS A 8 -8.35 8.04 23.06
N LYS A 9 -8.72 7.40 21.95
CA LYS A 9 -10.08 6.88 21.73
C LYS A 9 -10.40 5.75 22.70
N ILE A 10 -9.45 4.86 22.93
CA ILE A 10 -9.58 3.75 23.88
C ILE A 10 -9.76 4.29 25.30
N ALA A 11 -8.95 5.27 25.71
CA ALA A 11 -9.00 5.85 27.04
C ALA A 11 -10.39 6.44 27.37
N LYS A 12 -11.00 7.18 26.45
CA LYS A 12 -12.32 7.78 26.63
C LYS A 12 -13.44 6.74 26.79
N ARG A 13 -13.26 5.52 26.29
CA ARG A 13 -14.30 4.49 26.30
C ARG A 13 -14.13 3.47 27.41
N VAL A 14 -12.90 3.18 27.81
CA VAL A 14 -12.56 1.99 28.60
C VAL A 14 -11.75 2.32 29.85
N LEU A 15 -10.97 3.41 29.85
CA LEU A 15 -10.08 3.74 30.96
C LEU A 15 -10.72 4.68 31.98
N ILE A 16 -11.74 5.44 31.58
CA ILE A 16 -12.44 6.40 32.42
C ILE A 16 -13.93 6.07 32.36
N ASP A 17 -14.58 6.01 33.52
CA ASP A 17 -16.01 5.81 33.65
C ASP A 17 -16.79 7.13 33.41
N ASP A 18 -18.12 7.04 33.40
CA ASP A 18 -19.02 8.20 33.19
C ASP A 18 -18.91 9.28 34.31
N LYS A 19 -18.26 8.95 35.41
CA LYS A 19 -18.01 9.88 36.54
C LYS A 19 -16.62 10.50 36.46
N GLY A 20 -15.84 10.18 35.44
CA GLY A 20 -14.47 10.67 35.28
C GLY A 20 -13.43 9.93 36.13
N SER A 21 -13.79 8.81 36.76
CA SER A 21 -12.88 7.97 37.52
C SER A 21 -12.28 6.87 36.67
N THR A 22 -11.08 6.40 37.03
CA THR A 22 -10.43 5.30 36.31
C THR A 22 -11.13 3.97 36.56
N THR A 23 -11.24 3.16 35.52
CA THR A 23 -11.90 1.85 35.58
C THR A 23 -11.11 0.84 36.38
N ARG A 24 -11.79 -0.23 36.86
CA ARG A 24 -11.18 -1.29 37.66
C ARG A 24 -10.04 -1.99 36.92
N ASP A 25 -10.22 -2.28 35.64
CA ASP A 25 -9.17 -2.95 34.83
C ASP A 25 -7.92 -2.08 34.73
N TRP A 26 -8.11 -0.78 34.54
CA TRP A 26 -6.99 0.15 34.55
C TRP A 26 -6.25 0.19 35.88
N MET A 27 -6.96 0.31 37.01
CA MET A 27 -6.36 0.36 38.34
C MET A 27 -5.56 -0.93 38.63
N LYS A 28 -6.04 -2.09 38.20
CA LYS A 28 -5.35 -3.36 38.35
C LYS A 28 -4.07 -3.44 37.49
N LEU A 29 -4.15 -3.02 36.23
CA LEU A 29 -2.99 -2.95 35.35
C LEU A 29 -1.94 -1.95 35.89
N GLU A 30 -2.35 -0.77 36.33
CA GLU A 30 -1.50 0.23 36.95
C GLU A 30 -0.78 -0.32 38.18
N SER A 31 -1.51 -0.97 39.11
CA SER A 31 -0.95 -1.58 40.30
C SER A 31 0.11 -2.65 39.95
N ALA A 32 -0.14 -3.45 38.93
CA ALA A 32 0.79 -4.50 38.49
C ALA A 32 2.06 -3.88 37.90
N VAL A 33 1.92 -2.89 37.00
CA VAL A 33 3.04 -2.24 36.29
C VAL A 33 3.91 -1.40 37.23
N LEU A 34 3.30 -0.72 38.22
CA LEU A 34 4.03 0.11 39.16
C LEU A 34 4.60 -0.69 40.34
N SER A 35 4.28 -1.97 40.45
CA SER A 35 4.87 -2.84 41.42
C SER A 35 6.38 -2.94 41.25
N LYS A 36 7.15 -2.70 42.30
CA LYS A 36 8.60 -2.90 42.28
C LYS A 36 9.00 -4.40 42.31
N LYS A 37 8.03 -5.29 42.47
CA LYS A 37 8.25 -6.73 42.52
C LYS A 37 8.06 -7.34 41.14
N LYS A 38 8.86 -8.34 40.79
CA LYS A 38 8.66 -9.17 39.61
C LYS A 38 7.27 -9.85 39.72
N LEU A 39 6.47 -9.73 38.67
CA LEU A 39 5.15 -10.36 38.63
C LEU A 39 5.28 -11.89 38.74
N SER A 40 4.45 -12.49 39.58
CA SER A 40 4.26 -13.93 39.56
C SER A 40 3.56 -14.35 38.25
N GLN A 41 3.60 -15.65 37.93
CA GLN A 41 2.90 -16.13 36.72
C GLN A 41 1.39 -15.79 36.79
N LYS A 42 0.78 -16.02 37.96
CA LYS A 42 -0.64 -15.71 38.18
C LYS A 42 -0.96 -14.23 38.02
N ASP A 43 -0.11 -13.35 38.57
CA ASP A 43 -0.32 -11.90 38.46
C ASP A 43 -0.13 -11.43 37.02
N ARG A 44 0.77 -12.05 36.24
CA ARG A 44 0.98 -11.80 34.84
C ARG A 44 -0.23 -12.17 34.00
N GLU A 45 -0.78 -13.37 34.19
CA GLU A 45 -1.99 -13.85 33.52
C GLU A 45 -3.19 -12.94 33.81
N LEU A 46 -3.37 -12.52 35.07
CA LEU A 46 -4.39 -11.54 35.43
C LEU A 46 -4.17 -10.18 34.75
N SER A 47 -2.93 -9.73 34.69
CA SER A 47 -2.59 -8.47 34.02
C SER A 47 -2.83 -8.51 32.51
N ILE A 48 -2.56 -9.64 31.87
CA ILE A 48 -2.88 -9.90 30.45
C ILE A 48 -4.40 -9.87 30.24
N THR A 49 -5.17 -10.47 31.14
CA THR A 49 -6.65 -10.41 31.10
C THR A 49 -7.16 -8.96 31.22
N HIS A 50 -6.63 -8.19 32.16
CA HIS A 50 -7.00 -6.77 32.29
C HIS A 50 -6.60 -5.96 31.05
N ALA A 51 -5.43 -6.24 30.47
CA ALA A 51 -5.00 -5.63 29.21
C ALA A 51 -5.94 -6.00 28.05
N GLY A 52 -6.41 -7.24 27.99
CA GLY A 52 -7.42 -7.70 27.02
C GLY A 52 -8.72 -6.93 27.14
N ASN A 53 -9.25 -6.78 28.36
CA ASN A 53 -10.46 -5.98 28.60
C ASN A 53 -10.30 -4.51 28.18
N ILE A 54 -9.14 -3.91 28.46
CA ILE A 54 -8.83 -2.53 28.07
C ILE A 54 -8.75 -2.38 26.56
N LEU A 55 -8.14 -3.33 25.86
CA LEU A 55 -7.91 -3.27 24.42
C LEU A 55 -9.06 -3.87 23.58
N GLY A 56 -10.07 -4.46 24.26
CA GLY A 56 -11.17 -5.15 23.57
C GLY A 56 -10.70 -6.38 22.78
N ARG A 57 -9.76 -7.15 23.38
CA ARG A 57 -9.14 -8.33 22.76
C ARG A 57 -9.26 -9.55 23.67
N THR A 58 -9.17 -10.73 23.08
CA THR A 58 -9.15 -11.98 23.85
C THR A 58 -7.81 -12.15 24.58
N PHE A 59 -7.79 -13.05 25.55
CA PHE A 59 -6.57 -13.37 26.29
C PHE A 59 -5.48 -13.91 25.35
N GLU A 60 -5.85 -14.78 24.41
CA GLU A 60 -4.95 -15.40 23.46
C GLU A 60 -4.31 -14.37 22.52
N GLU A 61 -5.11 -13.43 21.98
CA GLU A 61 -4.61 -12.34 21.13
C GLU A 61 -3.62 -11.44 21.88
N ILE A 62 -3.89 -11.17 23.15
CA ILE A 62 -2.98 -10.35 23.97
C ILE A 62 -1.71 -11.13 24.34
N LEU A 63 -1.82 -12.41 24.61
CA LEU A 63 -0.68 -13.26 24.93
C LEU A 63 0.31 -13.33 23.77
N GLU A 64 -0.19 -13.50 22.54
CA GLU A 64 0.65 -13.52 21.34
C GLU A 64 1.46 -12.22 21.18
N VAL A 65 0.80 -11.06 21.31
CA VAL A 65 1.48 -9.76 21.24
C VAL A 65 2.41 -9.54 22.43
N TYR A 66 1.99 -9.96 23.62
CA TYR A 66 2.81 -9.88 24.82
C TYR A 66 4.14 -10.62 24.64
N ASP A 67 4.12 -11.83 24.08
CA ASP A 67 5.31 -12.64 23.85
C ASP A 67 6.24 -11.99 22.81
N GLN A 68 5.70 -11.37 21.77
CA GLN A 68 6.48 -10.62 20.75
C GLN A 68 7.24 -9.43 21.36
N PHE A 69 6.68 -8.77 22.39
CA PHE A 69 7.31 -7.63 23.07
C PHE A 69 8.17 -8.05 24.27
N SER A 70 8.11 -9.32 24.69
CA SER A 70 8.86 -9.83 25.83
C SER A 70 10.34 -10.02 25.50
N THR A 71 11.18 -9.63 26.43
CA THR A 71 12.62 -9.91 26.39
C THR A 71 13.09 -10.42 27.75
N VAL A 72 14.24 -11.10 27.80
CA VAL A 72 14.84 -11.59 29.04
C VAL A 72 15.00 -10.47 30.08
N LYS A 73 15.37 -9.26 29.64
CA LYS A 73 15.56 -8.08 30.51
C LYS A 73 14.24 -7.39 30.86
N ARG A 74 13.22 -7.49 30.02
CA ARG A 74 11.93 -6.81 30.17
C ARG A 74 10.80 -7.76 29.80
N PRO A 75 10.49 -8.75 30.62
CA PRO A 75 9.46 -9.75 30.32
C PRO A 75 8.06 -9.14 30.20
N ASP A 76 7.76 -8.11 30.97
CA ASP A 76 6.43 -7.48 31.02
C ASP A 76 6.35 -6.17 30.21
N HIS A 77 7.24 -6.01 29.19
CA HIS A 77 7.37 -4.76 28.44
C HIS A 77 6.06 -4.32 27.76
N PHE A 78 5.26 -5.25 27.28
CA PHE A 78 3.97 -4.94 26.67
C PHE A 78 2.98 -4.31 27.65
N LEU A 79 2.89 -4.81 28.88
CA LEU A 79 2.05 -4.24 29.93
C LEU A 79 2.48 -2.80 30.29
N HIS A 80 3.79 -2.56 30.34
CA HIS A 80 4.33 -1.22 30.54
C HIS A 80 3.96 -0.28 29.39
N LEU A 81 4.00 -0.76 28.14
CA LEU A 81 3.61 0.03 26.97
C LEU A 81 2.13 0.47 27.06
N ILE A 82 1.23 -0.49 27.37
CA ILE A 82 -0.20 -0.19 27.53
C ILE A 82 -0.40 0.84 28.65
N TYR A 83 0.27 0.64 29.79
CA TYR A 83 0.18 1.54 30.92
C TYR A 83 0.58 2.98 30.56
N TRP A 84 1.77 3.17 30.00
CA TRP A 84 2.27 4.52 29.70
C TRP A 84 1.43 5.24 28.64
N LEU A 85 0.96 4.51 27.63
CA LEU A 85 0.06 5.07 26.62
C LEU A 85 -1.30 5.43 27.22
N GLY A 86 -1.87 4.56 28.05
CA GLY A 86 -3.13 4.80 28.72
C GLY A 86 -3.06 5.96 29.73
N LYS A 87 -2.01 6.01 30.54
CA LYS A 87 -1.79 7.10 31.51
C LYS A 87 -1.73 8.46 30.80
N ARG A 88 -1.00 8.54 29.69
CA ARG A 88 -0.94 9.76 28.89
C ARG A 88 -2.32 10.13 28.34
N ALA A 89 -3.07 9.16 27.80
CA ALA A 89 -4.39 9.39 27.25
C ALA A 89 -5.41 9.83 28.30
N ILE A 90 -5.34 9.27 29.51
CA ILE A 90 -6.15 9.71 30.67
C ILE A 90 -5.85 11.17 31.01
N GLY A 91 -4.57 11.54 31.13
CA GLY A 91 -4.15 12.92 31.37
C GLY A 91 -4.70 13.90 30.32
N GLU A 92 -4.58 13.55 29.04
CA GLU A 92 -5.08 14.36 27.93
C GLU A 92 -6.62 14.56 28.00
N ILE A 93 -7.37 13.54 28.44
CA ILE A 93 -8.82 13.65 28.60
C ILE A 93 -9.17 14.54 29.80
N ILE A 94 -8.50 14.36 30.93
CA ILE A 94 -8.74 15.16 32.15
C ILE A 94 -8.40 16.63 31.89
N ASP A 95 -7.26 16.88 31.24
CA ASP A 95 -6.80 18.24 30.94
C ASP A 95 -7.50 18.86 29.72
N ASN A 96 -8.40 18.12 29.06
CA ASN A 96 -9.03 18.50 27.80
C ASN A 96 -8.01 18.99 26.75
N SER A 97 -6.84 18.38 26.72
CA SER A 97 -5.74 18.75 25.83
C SER A 97 -5.83 17.97 24.53
N LYS A 98 -5.39 18.59 23.43
CA LYS A 98 -5.27 17.93 22.13
C LYS A 98 -3.87 17.34 21.98
N ARG A 99 -3.80 16.07 21.60
CA ARG A 99 -2.54 15.44 21.27
C ARG A 99 -2.01 15.99 19.94
N ALA A 100 -0.78 16.49 19.96
CA ALA A 100 -0.03 16.78 18.76
C ALA A 100 1.03 15.69 18.56
N ILE A 101 1.03 15.04 17.38
CA ILE A 101 2.02 14.03 17.01
C ILE A 101 2.88 14.62 15.91
N ASN A 102 4.13 14.88 16.24
CA ASN A 102 5.11 15.36 15.28
C ASN A 102 6.13 14.25 15.01
N PHE A 103 6.29 13.89 13.76
CA PHE A 103 7.36 13.00 13.34
C PHE A 103 8.59 13.82 12.96
N SER A 104 9.77 13.37 13.40
CA SER A 104 11.00 13.95 12.87
C SER A 104 11.10 13.66 11.37
N PRO A 105 11.74 14.54 10.57
CA PRO A 105 11.96 14.27 9.15
C PRO A 105 12.57 12.89 8.88
N VAL A 106 13.60 12.52 9.65
CA VAL A 106 14.25 11.20 9.54
C VAL A 106 13.29 10.04 9.82
N LEU A 107 12.41 10.19 10.82
CA LEU A 107 11.42 9.14 11.13
C LEU A 107 10.34 9.07 10.06
N ARG A 108 9.93 10.21 9.52
CA ARG A 108 8.98 10.32 8.42
C ARG A 108 9.50 9.64 7.16
N GLU A 109 10.76 9.88 6.80
CA GLU A 109 11.43 9.20 5.70
C GLU A 109 11.56 7.69 5.91
N ARG A 110 11.82 7.23 7.15
CA ARG A 110 12.00 5.81 7.45
C ARG A 110 10.72 5.02 7.65
N LEU A 111 9.64 5.66 8.04
CA LEU A 111 8.35 5.01 8.30
C LEU A 111 7.33 5.26 7.19
N GLY A 112 7.57 6.25 6.34
CA GLY A 112 6.73 6.55 5.19
C GLY A 112 6.99 5.56 4.05
N HIS A 113 6.04 5.46 3.16
CA HIS A 113 6.19 4.70 1.91
C HIS A 113 7.14 5.39 0.91
N HIS A 114 7.58 6.62 1.18
CA HIS A 114 8.46 7.41 0.31
C HIS A 114 9.71 6.66 -0.15
N ILE A 115 10.40 5.95 0.76
CA ILE A 115 11.59 5.18 0.38
C ILE A 115 11.25 4.10 -0.65
N HIS A 116 10.13 3.41 -0.46
CA HIS A 116 9.67 2.39 -1.39
C HIS A 116 9.19 3.02 -2.69
N GLY A 117 8.44 4.12 -2.62
CA GLY A 117 8.00 4.92 -3.76
C GLY A 117 9.18 5.47 -4.58
N GLU A 118 10.20 6.02 -3.91
CA GLU A 118 11.42 6.52 -4.56
C GLU A 118 12.16 5.40 -5.31
N VAL A 119 12.39 4.26 -4.68
CA VAL A 119 13.04 3.11 -5.33
C VAL A 119 12.21 2.61 -6.50
N TRP A 120 10.90 2.49 -6.35
CA TRP A 120 9.97 2.10 -7.39
C TRP A 120 10.04 3.06 -8.59
N ALA A 121 9.89 4.35 -8.36
CA ALA A 121 9.92 5.38 -9.39
C ALA A 121 11.28 5.43 -10.11
N ASN A 122 12.38 5.33 -9.37
CA ASN A 122 13.72 5.33 -9.93
C ASN A 122 13.97 4.09 -10.80
N ASN A 123 13.46 2.92 -10.42
CA ASN A 123 13.52 1.72 -11.24
C ASN A 123 12.81 1.92 -12.58
N ILE A 124 11.61 2.50 -12.58
CA ILE A 124 10.85 2.82 -13.80
C ILE A 124 11.63 3.81 -14.67
N LYS A 125 12.11 4.92 -14.10
CA LYS A 125 12.88 5.95 -14.82
C LYS A 125 14.14 5.37 -15.43
N GLN A 126 14.85 4.50 -14.72
CA GLN A 126 16.04 3.82 -15.23
C GLN A 126 15.70 2.91 -16.44
N ILE A 127 14.59 2.18 -16.38
CA ILE A 127 14.12 1.33 -17.47
C ILE A 127 13.72 2.18 -18.68
N LEU A 128 12.98 3.25 -18.47
CA LEU A 128 12.64 4.21 -19.54
C LEU A 128 13.90 4.76 -20.22
N ARG A 129 14.92 5.10 -19.46
CA ARG A 129 16.22 5.57 -19.97
C ARG A 129 16.91 4.51 -20.82
N ASN A 130 16.98 3.27 -20.31
CA ASN A 130 17.62 2.16 -21.01
C ASN A 130 16.97 1.85 -22.35
N HIS A 131 15.64 2.06 -22.44
CA HIS A 131 14.86 1.86 -23.66
C HIS A 131 14.71 3.14 -24.51
N LYS A 132 15.38 4.24 -24.16
CA LYS A 132 15.32 5.54 -24.86
C LYS A 132 13.92 6.16 -24.91
N LEU A 133 13.12 5.92 -23.87
CA LEU A 133 11.73 6.38 -23.76
C LEU A 133 11.58 7.60 -22.83
N LEU A 134 12.63 7.98 -22.10
CA LEU A 134 12.58 8.95 -20.99
C LEU A 134 12.08 10.35 -21.42
N GLY A 135 12.39 10.80 -22.64
CA GLY A 135 12.02 12.13 -23.14
C GLY A 135 10.72 12.17 -23.92
N ARG A 136 10.03 11.04 -24.09
CA ARG A 136 8.79 10.94 -24.86
C ARG A 136 7.58 11.36 -24.03
N PRO A 137 6.46 11.77 -24.65
CA PRO A 137 5.20 11.98 -23.94
C PRO A 137 4.76 10.72 -23.19
N ILE A 138 4.40 10.86 -21.90
CA ILE A 138 4.05 9.75 -21.04
C ILE A 138 2.62 9.92 -20.54
N HIS A 139 1.87 8.83 -20.61
CA HIS A 139 0.56 8.68 -19.99
C HIS A 139 0.66 7.64 -18.88
N VAL A 140 0.35 8.03 -17.65
CA VAL A 140 0.32 7.14 -16.49
C VAL A 140 -1.11 6.65 -16.28
N ILE A 141 -1.30 5.35 -16.15
CA ILE A 141 -2.60 4.72 -15.94
C ILE A 141 -2.51 3.84 -14.71
N SER A 142 -3.22 4.19 -13.63
CA SER A 142 -3.42 3.32 -12.49
C SER A 142 -4.67 2.49 -12.72
N ALA A 143 -4.50 1.20 -13.00
CA ALA A 143 -5.59 0.29 -13.32
C ALA A 143 -5.12 -1.17 -13.18
N ASN A 144 -6.08 -2.11 -13.24
CA ASN A 144 -5.74 -3.52 -13.39
C ASN A 144 -4.85 -3.73 -14.64
N LEU A 145 -3.68 -4.31 -14.45
CA LEU A 145 -2.67 -4.51 -15.50
C LEU A 145 -3.22 -5.29 -16.70
N HIS A 146 -4.15 -6.23 -16.46
CA HIS A 146 -4.74 -7.00 -17.56
C HIS A 146 -5.64 -6.15 -18.45
N SER A 147 -6.26 -5.08 -17.93
CA SER A 147 -7.21 -4.28 -18.69
C SER A 147 -6.57 -3.64 -19.92
N VAL A 148 -5.48 -2.89 -19.71
CA VAL A 148 -4.79 -2.19 -20.84
C VAL A 148 -4.11 -3.21 -21.74
N MET A 149 -3.42 -4.21 -21.18
CA MET A 149 -2.75 -5.25 -21.96
C MET A 149 -3.74 -6.00 -22.86
N ASN A 150 -4.91 -6.38 -22.34
CA ASN A 150 -5.92 -7.08 -23.11
C ASN A 150 -6.50 -6.21 -24.23
N THR A 151 -6.78 -4.92 -23.94
CA THR A 151 -7.28 -3.99 -24.97
C THR A 151 -6.29 -3.83 -26.11
N LEU A 152 -5.00 -3.76 -25.84
CA LEU A 152 -3.97 -3.56 -26.84
C LEU A 152 -3.61 -4.84 -27.62
N HIS A 153 -3.59 -5.99 -26.96
CA HIS A 153 -2.98 -7.20 -27.54
C HIS A 153 -3.91 -8.41 -27.69
N ALA A 154 -5.08 -8.46 -27.00
CA ALA A 154 -5.99 -9.58 -27.17
C ALA A 154 -6.52 -9.74 -28.59
N PRO A 155 -6.87 -8.68 -29.34
CA PRO A 155 -7.33 -8.81 -30.70
C PRO A 155 -6.30 -9.46 -31.62
N LYS A 156 -5.03 -9.14 -31.47
CA LYS A 156 -3.92 -9.76 -32.20
C LYS A 156 -3.67 -11.20 -31.74
N ALA A 157 -3.55 -11.40 -30.43
CA ALA A 157 -3.22 -12.69 -29.83
C ALA A 157 -4.31 -13.76 -30.05
N LEU A 158 -5.57 -13.34 -30.05
CA LEU A 158 -6.75 -14.20 -30.11
C LEU A 158 -7.59 -13.94 -31.39
N LYS A 159 -6.92 -13.62 -32.49
CA LYS A 159 -7.54 -13.24 -33.77
C LYS A 159 -8.66 -14.16 -34.21
N SER A 160 -8.51 -15.48 -34.03
CA SER A 160 -9.55 -16.47 -34.40
C SER A 160 -10.78 -16.42 -33.49
N LEU A 161 -10.66 -15.99 -32.26
CA LEU A 161 -11.78 -15.78 -31.34
C LEU A 161 -12.46 -14.45 -31.63
N CYS A 162 -11.70 -13.37 -31.78
CA CYS A 162 -12.23 -12.04 -32.11
C CYS A 162 -12.93 -11.98 -33.46
N ALA A 163 -12.54 -12.81 -34.44
CA ALA A 163 -13.24 -12.94 -35.71
C ALA A 163 -14.62 -13.62 -35.60
N LYS A 164 -14.87 -14.37 -34.53
CA LYS A 164 -16.10 -15.14 -34.32
C LYS A 164 -17.04 -14.58 -33.25
N GLN A 165 -16.51 -13.70 -32.42
CA GLN A 165 -17.23 -13.18 -31.26
C GLN A 165 -16.94 -11.68 -31.11
N ASP A 166 -17.90 -11.00 -30.44
CA ASP A 166 -17.69 -9.62 -29.98
C ASP A 166 -16.48 -9.56 -29.04
N VAL A 167 -15.68 -8.53 -29.17
CA VAL A 167 -14.48 -8.30 -28.38
C VAL A 167 -14.78 -8.27 -26.86
N PHE A 168 -15.94 -7.73 -26.47
CA PHE A 168 -16.35 -7.73 -25.05
C PHE A 168 -16.53 -9.15 -24.50
N LYS A 169 -17.02 -10.10 -25.31
CA LYS A 169 -17.09 -11.51 -24.94
C LYS A 169 -15.70 -12.12 -24.78
N VAL A 170 -14.74 -11.70 -25.59
CA VAL A 170 -13.35 -12.14 -25.45
C VAL A 170 -12.75 -11.61 -24.13
N TYR A 171 -13.04 -10.35 -23.77
CA TYR A 171 -12.59 -9.81 -22.47
C TYR A 171 -13.26 -10.53 -21.29
N GLU A 172 -14.54 -10.87 -21.40
CA GLU A 172 -15.23 -11.68 -20.40
C GLU A 172 -14.58 -13.07 -20.25
N LEU A 173 -14.22 -13.73 -21.36
CA LEU A 173 -13.49 -15.00 -21.32
C LEU A 173 -12.13 -14.83 -20.63
N LEU A 174 -11.40 -13.77 -20.92
CA LEU A 174 -10.11 -13.49 -20.29
C LEU A 174 -10.20 -13.19 -18.79
N SER A 175 -11.36 -12.78 -18.28
CA SER A 175 -11.57 -12.53 -16.85
C SER A 175 -11.78 -13.80 -16.01
N LYS A 176 -12.09 -14.94 -16.66
CA LYS A 176 -12.36 -16.21 -15.98
C LYS A 176 -11.06 -16.92 -15.60
N GLU A 177 -10.99 -17.43 -14.37
CA GLU A 177 -9.78 -18.08 -13.83
C GLU A 177 -9.33 -19.29 -14.68
N GLU A 178 -10.27 -20.07 -15.19
CA GLU A 178 -10.02 -21.25 -16.02
C GLU A 178 -9.30 -20.97 -17.34
N ASN A 179 -9.27 -19.71 -17.79
CA ASN A 179 -8.70 -19.31 -19.08
C ASN A 179 -7.25 -18.78 -19.00
N ASP A 180 -6.45 -19.31 -18.07
CA ASP A 180 -5.03 -18.95 -17.92
C ASP A 180 -4.22 -19.09 -19.20
N SER A 181 -4.49 -20.10 -20.00
CA SER A 181 -3.80 -20.33 -21.28
C SER A 181 -4.02 -19.17 -22.26
N LEU A 182 -5.24 -18.63 -22.33
CA LEU A 182 -5.57 -17.47 -23.17
C LEU A 182 -4.88 -16.21 -22.64
N ARG A 183 -4.92 -15.96 -21.32
CA ARG A 183 -4.22 -14.84 -20.70
C ARG A 183 -2.71 -14.88 -20.96
N ASN A 184 -2.10 -16.06 -20.80
CA ASN A 184 -0.69 -16.26 -21.09
C ASN A 184 -0.35 -15.99 -22.57
N LYS A 185 -1.22 -16.40 -23.51
CA LYS A 185 -1.04 -16.09 -24.91
C LYS A 185 -1.06 -14.59 -25.19
N VAL A 186 -2.00 -13.85 -24.59
CA VAL A 186 -2.05 -12.39 -24.69
C VAL A 186 -0.79 -11.76 -24.12
N LYS A 187 -0.36 -12.19 -22.93
CA LYS A 187 0.85 -11.69 -22.28
C LYS A 187 2.10 -11.95 -23.12
N GLN A 188 2.25 -13.13 -23.70
CA GLN A 188 3.37 -13.45 -24.56
C GLN A 188 3.38 -12.60 -25.83
N THR A 189 2.22 -12.38 -26.43
CA THR A 189 2.09 -11.49 -27.58
C THR A 189 2.48 -10.05 -27.22
N ALA A 190 2.05 -9.55 -26.05
CA ALA A 190 2.41 -8.21 -25.59
C ALA A 190 3.93 -8.06 -25.39
N LEU A 191 4.57 -9.07 -24.79
CA LEU A 191 6.03 -9.09 -24.59
C LEU A 191 6.78 -9.12 -25.93
N GLN A 192 6.32 -9.90 -26.90
CA GLN A 192 6.88 -9.96 -28.24
C GLN A 192 6.74 -8.64 -29.00
N ASP A 193 5.65 -7.91 -28.76
CA ASP A 193 5.39 -6.58 -29.32
C ASP A 193 6.11 -5.47 -28.55
N GLY A 194 6.93 -5.80 -27.57
CA GLY A 194 7.82 -4.87 -26.87
C GLY A 194 7.24 -4.27 -25.60
N MET A 195 6.17 -4.86 -25.02
CA MET A 195 5.75 -4.54 -23.66
C MET A 195 6.89 -4.86 -22.69
N ILE A 196 7.18 -3.94 -21.79
CA ILE A 196 8.11 -4.15 -20.69
C ILE A 196 7.30 -4.40 -19.42
N TYR A 197 7.48 -5.56 -18.81
CA TYR A 197 6.86 -5.88 -17.53
C TYR A 197 7.87 -5.74 -16.41
N ILE A 198 7.54 -4.94 -15.42
CA ILE A 198 8.35 -4.68 -14.24
C ILE A 198 7.63 -5.27 -13.04
N LYS A 199 8.16 -6.39 -12.53
CA LYS A 199 7.72 -6.89 -11.24
C LYS A 199 8.31 -6.01 -10.14
N ASP A 200 7.51 -5.61 -9.18
CA ASP A 200 7.99 -4.79 -8.08
C ASP A 200 9.02 -5.52 -7.22
N THR A 201 10.10 -4.81 -6.91
CA THR A 201 11.17 -5.22 -5.99
C THR A 201 11.47 -4.15 -4.95
N SER A 202 10.71 -3.05 -4.97
CA SER A 202 10.92 -1.91 -4.07
C SER A 202 10.23 -2.09 -2.71
N GLY A 203 9.20 -2.95 -2.67
CA GLY A 203 8.34 -3.14 -1.51
C GLY A 203 7.02 -2.38 -1.58
N THR A 204 6.72 -1.69 -2.71
CA THR A 204 5.41 -1.07 -2.94
C THR A 204 4.33 -2.09 -3.26
N ASN A 205 4.70 -3.27 -3.76
CA ASN A 205 3.81 -4.29 -4.32
C ASN A 205 2.98 -3.78 -5.51
N ILE A 206 3.51 -2.82 -6.27
CA ILE A 206 2.88 -2.26 -7.45
C ILE A 206 3.69 -2.67 -8.68
N ASP A 207 3.21 -3.67 -9.39
CA ASP A 207 3.78 -4.08 -10.67
C ASP A 207 3.46 -3.06 -11.76
N VAL A 208 4.31 -2.98 -12.79
CA VAL A 208 4.18 -1.99 -13.85
C VAL A 208 4.33 -2.64 -15.22
N GLN A 209 3.58 -2.15 -16.18
CA GLN A 209 3.73 -2.43 -17.59
C GLN A 209 4.03 -1.13 -18.36
N ILE A 210 5.01 -1.17 -19.23
CA ILE A 210 5.34 -0.04 -20.10
C ILE A 210 5.09 -0.45 -21.54
N PHE A 211 4.34 0.38 -22.25
CA PHE A 211 4.04 0.19 -23.67
C PHE A 211 4.59 1.35 -24.49
N ASP A 212 5.38 1.01 -25.47
CA ASP A 212 5.79 1.93 -26.53
C ASP A 212 4.74 1.92 -27.64
N THR A 213 3.92 2.96 -27.73
CA THR A 213 2.81 3.00 -28.67
C THR A 213 3.26 2.98 -30.14
N SER A 214 4.50 3.36 -30.44
CA SER A 214 5.05 3.27 -31.78
C SER A 214 5.21 1.85 -32.30
N LYS A 215 5.20 0.85 -31.39
CA LYS A 215 5.35 -0.57 -31.69
C LYS A 215 4.02 -1.32 -31.72
N ILE A 216 2.92 -0.66 -31.37
CA ILE A 216 1.60 -1.28 -31.27
C ILE A 216 0.86 -1.13 -32.60
N ASP A 217 0.36 -2.24 -33.10
CA ASP A 217 -0.56 -2.25 -34.24
C ASP A 217 -2.00 -2.03 -33.74
N PHE A 218 -2.49 -0.80 -33.84
CA PHE A 218 -3.83 -0.42 -33.43
C PHE A 218 -4.91 -0.85 -34.43
N SER A 219 -4.57 -1.33 -35.62
CA SER A 219 -5.54 -1.67 -36.68
C SER A 219 -6.51 -2.80 -36.29
N ASN A 220 -6.11 -3.63 -35.33
CA ASN A 220 -6.91 -4.74 -34.83
C ASN A 220 -7.53 -4.45 -33.45
N THR A 221 -7.42 -3.26 -32.93
CA THR A 221 -7.97 -2.85 -31.63
C THR A 221 -9.26 -2.06 -31.81
N ASP A 222 -10.07 -1.98 -30.75
CA ASP A 222 -11.26 -1.11 -30.71
C ASP A 222 -10.90 0.36 -30.47
N ILE A 223 -9.61 0.67 -30.31
CA ILE A 223 -9.16 2.03 -30.12
C ILE A 223 -9.24 2.76 -31.45
N PRO A 224 -9.98 3.89 -31.52
CA PRO A 224 -10.06 4.66 -32.76
C PRO A 224 -8.67 5.02 -33.25
N ASN A 225 -8.31 4.53 -34.44
CA ASN A 225 -7.03 4.82 -35.06
C ASN A 225 -7.03 6.29 -35.54
N LYS A 226 -6.88 7.20 -34.60
CA LYS A 226 -6.50 8.55 -34.92
C LYS A 226 -5.01 8.47 -35.22
N SER A 227 -4.66 8.57 -36.48
CA SER A 227 -3.28 8.64 -36.99
C SER A 227 -2.50 9.77 -36.29
N SER A 228 -2.19 9.59 -35.04
CA SER A 228 -1.27 10.46 -34.34
C SER A 228 0.11 9.88 -34.59
N SER A 229 0.92 10.63 -35.27
CA SER A 229 2.36 10.46 -35.38
C SER A 229 3.06 10.53 -33.99
N ARG A 230 2.31 10.51 -32.91
CA ARG A 230 2.82 10.60 -31.55
C ARG A 230 3.36 9.26 -31.12
N GLU A 231 4.57 9.29 -30.68
CA GLU A 231 5.27 8.16 -30.08
C GLU A 231 5.11 8.19 -28.56
N ASP A 232 3.87 8.09 -28.08
CA ASP A 232 3.58 8.16 -26.66
C ASP A 232 4.02 6.89 -25.94
N VAL A 233 4.27 7.00 -24.64
CA VAL A 233 4.60 5.90 -23.75
C VAL A 233 3.47 5.73 -22.74
N LEU A 234 2.93 4.53 -22.62
CA LEU A 234 1.97 4.23 -21.56
C LEU A 234 2.70 3.54 -20.40
N ILE A 235 2.58 4.09 -19.22
CA ILE A 235 3.00 3.44 -17.97
C ILE A 235 1.74 3.00 -17.26
N VAL A 236 1.49 1.70 -17.22
CA VAL A 236 0.35 1.13 -16.52
C VAL A 236 0.85 0.55 -15.21
N MET A 237 0.40 1.11 -14.11
CA MET A 237 0.70 0.64 -12.77
C MET A 237 -0.50 -0.08 -12.19
N ASP A 238 -0.26 -1.16 -11.45
CA ASP A 238 -1.31 -1.85 -10.72
C ASP A 238 -1.94 -0.94 -9.67
N TYR A 239 -3.08 -1.35 -9.12
CA TYR A 239 -3.81 -0.54 -8.16
C TYR A 239 -2.94 -0.13 -6.97
N ALA A 240 -2.92 1.17 -6.74
CA ALA A 240 -2.37 1.78 -5.54
C ALA A 240 -3.49 2.54 -4.83
N PHE A 241 -3.52 2.48 -3.50
CA PHE A 241 -4.62 3.02 -2.72
C PHE A 241 -4.13 4.05 -1.71
N GLY A 242 -4.95 5.08 -1.50
CA GLY A 242 -4.75 6.07 -0.45
C GLY A 242 -3.40 6.78 -0.54
N GLU A 243 -2.68 6.81 0.58
CA GLU A 243 -1.38 7.47 0.69
C GLU A 243 -0.32 6.85 -0.24
N GLN A 244 -0.35 5.54 -0.43
CA GLN A 244 0.57 4.84 -1.34
C GLN A 244 0.42 5.32 -2.79
N ALA A 245 -0.82 5.52 -3.26
CA ALA A 245 -1.06 6.03 -4.61
C ALA A 245 -0.49 7.44 -4.79
N TYR A 246 -0.71 8.30 -3.80
CA TYR A 246 -0.16 9.65 -3.79
C TYR A 246 1.37 9.62 -3.83
N GLU A 247 2.00 8.90 -2.93
CA GLU A 247 3.46 8.85 -2.79
C GLU A 247 4.16 8.27 -4.03
N THR A 248 3.63 7.19 -4.60
CA THR A 248 4.22 6.58 -5.80
C THR A 248 4.11 7.48 -7.03
N ILE A 249 2.99 8.19 -7.20
CA ILE A 249 2.82 9.16 -8.29
C ILE A 249 3.69 10.39 -8.06
N ASP A 250 3.74 10.92 -6.82
CA ASP A 250 4.59 12.06 -6.47
C ASP A 250 6.07 11.76 -6.77
N GLU A 251 6.55 10.60 -6.33
CA GLU A 251 7.92 10.16 -6.62
C GLU A 251 8.17 9.91 -8.11
N LEU A 252 7.18 9.44 -8.86
CA LEU A 252 7.29 9.30 -10.31
C LEU A 252 7.45 10.66 -11.01
N LEU A 253 6.77 11.69 -10.51
CA LEU A 253 6.83 13.07 -11.05
C LEU A 253 8.09 13.82 -10.61
N THR A 254 8.79 13.39 -9.55
CA THR A 254 10.05 14.01 -9.16
C THR A 254 11.12 13.82 -10.24
N PRO A 255 12.10 14.72 -10.35
CA PRO A 255 13.16 14.57 -11.34
C PRO A 255 13.98 13.30 -11.13
N PHE A 256 14.35 12.65 -12.23
CA PHE A 256 15.35 11.60 -12.21
C PHE A 256 16.74 12.21 -12.12
N ASN A 257 17.35 12.08 -10.96
CA ASN A 257 18.68 12.61 -10.69
C ASN A 257 19.74 11.55 -10.96
N THR A 258 20.60 11.81 -11.90
CA THR A 258 21.82 11.02 -12.12
C THR A 258 23.04 11.87 -11.74
N LYS A 259 24.22 11.25 -11.70
CA LYS A 259 25.47 12.00 -11.39
C LYS A 259 25.77 13.11 -12.43
N VAL A 260 25.15 13.05 -13.59
CA VAL A 260 25.47 13.91 -14.75
C VAL A 260 24.29 14.78 -15.16
N ASP A 261 23.05 14.35 -14.89
CA ASP A 261 21.87 14.99 -15.43
C ASP A 261 20.67 14.90 -14.48
N LYS A 262 19.78 15.90 -14.59
CA LYS A 262 18.51 15.99 -13.90
C LYS A 262 17.41 16.06 -14.94
N THR A 263 16.67 14.98 -15.11
CA THR A 263 15.67 14.87 -16.17
C THR A 263 14.27 14.68 -15.55
N HIS A 264 13.30 15.48 -16.00
CA HIS A 264 11.88 15.27 -15.68
C HIS A 264 11.26 14.34 -16.71
N LEU A 265 10.32 13.51 -16.27
CA LEU A 265 9.44 12.81 -17.19
C LEU A 265 8.46 13.80 -17.84
N ASN A 266 8.22 13.63 -19.12
CA ASN A 266 7.20 14.42 -19.83
C ASN A 266 5.83 13.77 -19.65
N VAL A 267 5.28 13.82 -18.43
CA VAL A 267 3.96 13.26 -18.11
C VAL A 267 2.88 14.22 -18.57
N GLU A 268 2.10 13.82 -19.58
CA GLU A 268 0.99 14.63 -20.10
C GLU A 268 -0.32 14.35 -19.36
N PHE A 269 -0.58 13.08 -19.01
CA PHE A 269 -1.82 12.67 -18.38
C PHE A 269 -1.61 11.60 -17.33
N ILE A 270 -2.43 11.65 -16.29
CA ILE A 270 -2.55 10.62 -15.26
C ILE A 270 -4.01 10.21 -15.18
N TYR A 271 -4.27 8.93 -15.43
CA TYR A 271 -5.60 8.33 -15.35
C TYR A 271 -5.65 7.37 -14.18
N VAL A 272 -6.60 7.58 -13.28
CA VAL A 272 -6.83 6.67 -12.15
C VAL A 272 -8.18 5.99 -12.35
N LYS A 273 -8.15 4.67 -12.51
CA LYS A 273 -9.34 3.84 -12.61
C LYS A 273 -9.39 2.93 -11.40
N GLU A 274 -10.16 3.34 -10.41
CA GLU A 274 -10.35 2.57 -9.18
C GLU A 274 -11.56 1.64 -9.30
N LYS A 275 -11.50 0.51 -8.61
CA LYS A 275 -12.66 -0.33 -8.35
C LYS A 275 -13.28 0.19 -7.05
N ALA A 276 -14.43 0.83 -7.13
CA ALA A 276 -15.21 1.17 -5.95
C ALA A 276 -15.56 -0.14 -5.22
N GLY A 277 -15.05 -0.29 -4.00
CA GLY A 277 -15.49 -1.36 -3.11
C GLY A 277 -16.95 -1.08 -2.74
N ILE A 278 -17.82 -2.05 -2.96
CA ILE A 278 -19.14 -2.05 -2.31
C ILE A 278 -18.85 -2.37 -0.85
N LEU A 279 -19.12 -1.41 0.04
CA LEU A 279 -19.13 -1.62 1.48
C LEU A 279 -20.35 -2.46 1.88
#